data_442f5cc763b5b03dffbb6e746105c83d
#
_entry.id   442f5cc763b5b03dffbb6e746105c83d
#
_cell.length_a   1.000
_cell.length_b   1.000
_cell.length_c   1.000
_cell.angle_alpha   90.00
_cell.angle_beta   90.00
_cell.angle_gamma   90.00
#
_symmetry.space_group_name_H-M   'P 1'
#
loop_
_entity.id
_entity.type
_entity.pdbx_description
1 polymer ?
#
loop_
_entity_poly.entity_id
_entity_poly.type
_entity_poly.pdbx_seq_one_letter_code
_entity_poly.pdbx_strand_id
1 'polypeptide(L)'
;APLDGSVITDAREAYAQRGAEAEVSMSMNSNGISEWARLTADNVGRCVAIVLDGYVYSAPVVRQKIEGGNSSISGNFTIQEAKDLANVLKSGKVPAPAHIIQDTVVGPSLGQESINAGMVSFVIAFLLVLLYMGAFYKTAGWMADLALLFNVFLLMGVLVSFGAVLTLPGIAGIVLTMGMAVDSNVIIYERIKEELRAGKGLSLAIKDGFSNAYSAIIDGQLTTIITGIVLFVFGNGPVQGFATTLIIGILTSLFSSIFITRLLIEAIVAKFGHISFSRKWSENWLNNIHFDFVGKRKYSYAISGTVIVLSFISFAVFGLNRGVEFTGGRSYVVLFDQPVSVEQVRASVEDQFAQIENADNANVSLEIKQYGGDGDQVRIVTQYKYDDASDEATDEINRLLYD
;
A
#
# COMPACT_ATOMS: atom_id res chain seq x y z
N ALA A 1 -7.55 -29.69 -35.80
CA ALA A 1 -7.16 -28.99 -34.57
C ALA A 1 -8.44 -28.55 -33.85
N PRO A 2 -8.49 -28.53 -32.53
CA PRO A 2 -9.64 -27.97 -31.84
C PRO A 2 -9.78 -26.49 -32.20
N LEU A 3 -11.02 -26.01 -32.29
CA LEU A 3 -11.31 -24.60 -32.55
C LEU A 3 -10.78 -23.77 -31.39
N ASP A 4 -10.01 -22.72 -31.70
CA ASP A 4 -9.38 -21.85 -30.70
C ASP A 4 -10.35 -20.72 -30.32
N GLY A 5 -10.37 -20.35 -29.05
CA GLY A 5 -11.20 -19.24 -28.53
C GLY A 5 -10.93 -17.87 -29.18
N SER A 6 -9.78 -17.68 -29.86
CA SER A 6 -9.47 -16.43 -30.59
C SER A 6 -10.42 -16.14 -31.78
N VAL A 7 -11.22 -17.10 -32.21
CA VAL A 7 -12.24 -16.90 -33.26
C VAL A 7 -13.53 -16.30 -32.74
N ILE A 8 -13.75 -16.27 -31.42
CA ILE A 8 -14.91 -15.66 -30.77
C ILE A 8 -14.71 -14.15 -30.71
N THR A 9 -15.64 -13.39 -31.28
CA THR A 9 -15.59 -11.93 -31.32
C THR A 9 -16.41 -11.29 -30.23
N ASP A 10 -17.51 -11.93 -29.81
CA ASP A 10 -18.33 -11.48 -28.68
C ASP A 10 -19.05 -12.67 -28.05
N ALA A 11 -19.27 -12.59 -26.74
CA ALA A 11 -20.10 -13.52 -26.00
C ALA A 11 -20.82 -12.75 -24.88
N ARG A 12 -22.12 -13.06 -24.70
CA ARG A 12 -22.95 -12.40 -23.70
C ARG A 12 -24.03 -13.34 -23.18
N GLU A 13 -24.45 -13.10 -21.95
CA GLU A 13 -25.63 -13.73 -21.41
C GLU A 13 -26.90 -13.26 -22.15
N ALA A 14 -27.82 -14.16 -22.39
CA ALA A 14 -29.10 -13.89 -23.00
C ALA A 14 -30.21 -14.70 -22.29
N TYR A 15 -31.45 -14.28 -22.45
CA TYR A 15 -32.60 -15.03 -21.94
C TYR A 15 -33.21 -15.83 -23.09
N ALA A 16 -33.51 -17.07 -22.83
CA ALA A 16 -34.23 -17.91 -23.81
C ALA A 16 -35.58 -17.28 -24.16
N GLN A 17 -35.92 -17.25 -25.45
CA GLN A 17 -37.18 -16.63 -25.94
C GLN A 17 -38.46 -17.28 -25.39
N ARG A 18 -38.40 -18.41 -24.69
CA ARG A 18 -39.53 -19.19 -24.16
C ARG A 18 -39.33 -19.69 -22.74
N GLY A 19 -38.70 -18.93 -21.88
CA GLY A 19 -38.56 -19.34 -20.46
C GLY A 19 -37.64 -18.42 -19.70
N ALA A 20 -37.59 -18.61 -18.37
CA ALA A 20 -36.67 -17.86 -17.49
C ALA A 20 -35.24 -18.43 -17.45
N GLU A 21 -34.91 -19.32 -18.38
CA GLU A 21 -33.61 -19.98 -18.45
C GLU A 21 -32.57 -19.04 -19.09
N ALA A 22 -31.41 -18.92 -18.47
CA ALA A 22 -30.30 -18.16 -19.02
C ALA A 22 -29.57 -19.00 -20.10
N GLU A 23 -29.19 -18.35 -21.18
CA GLU A 23 -28.35 -18.91 -22.23
C GLU A 23 -27.18 -18.00 -22.56
N VAL A 24 -26.12 -18.56 -23.17
CA VAL A 24 -24.98 -17.76 -23.61
C VAL A 24 -25.01 -17.65 -25.12
N SER A 25 -25.12 -16.43 -25.64
CA SER A 25 -25.01 -16.12 -27.07
C SER A 25 -23.57 -15.77 -27.37
N MET A 26 -23.00 -16.37 -28.44
CA MET A 26 -21.65 -16.09 -28.92
C MET A 26 -21.64 -15.82 -30.42
N SER A 27 -20.70 -14.95 -30.84
CA SER A 27 -20.47 -14.59 -32.24
C SER A 27 -19.02 -14.87 -32.60
N MET A 28 -18.79 -15.28 -33.87
CA MET A 28 -17.48 -15.66 -34.36
C MET A 28 -17.04 -14.79 -35.56
N ASN A 29 -15.74 -14.72 -35.77
CA ASN A 29 -15.15 -14.09 -36.94
C ASN A 29 -15.29 -14.98 -38.19
N SER A 30 -14.93 -14.46 -39.37
CA SER A 30 -15.07 -15.16 -40.66
C SER A 30 -14.35 -16.51 -40.70
N ASN A 31 -13.19 -16.64 -40.04
CA ASN A 31 -12.45 -17.91 -40.00
C ASN A 31 -13.15 -18.91 -39.07
N GLY A 32 -13.67 -18.47 -37.94
CA GLY A 32 -14.41 -19.28 -36.98
C GLY A 32 -15.73 -19.83 -37.59
N ILE A 33 -16.43 -19.05 -38.40
CA ILE A 33 -17.71 -19.47 -39.02
C ILE A 33 -17.54 -20.75 -39.79
N SER A 34 -16.54 -20.84 -40.65
CA SER A 34 -16.32 -22.00 -41.50
C SER A 34 -15.92 -23.26 -40.74
N GLU A 35 -15.04 -23.08 -39.73
CA GLU A 35 -14.60 -24.21 -38.89
C GLU A 35 -15.70 -24.66 -37.93
N TRP A 36 -16.48 -23.72 -37.37
CA TRP A 36 -17.61 -24.05 -36.52
C TRP A 36 -18.71 -24.79 -37.25
N ALA A 37 -19.02 -24.38 -38.50
CA ALA A 37 -19.97 -25.06 -39.32
C ALA A 37 -19.56 -26.52 -39.61
N ARG A 38 -18.26 -26.77 -39.88
CA ARG A 38 -17.72 -28.11 -40.05
C ARG A 38 -17.76 -28.92 -38.75
N LEU A 39 -17.26 -28.34 -37.64
CA LEU A 39 -17.21 -28.99 -36.34
C LEU A 39 -18.62 -29.40 -35.87
N THR A 40 -19.59 -28.50 -36.01
CA THR A 40 -20.97 -28.79 -35.64
C THR A 40 -21.63 -29.80 -36.57
N ALA A 41 -21.33 -29.81 -37.89
CA ALA A 41 -21.82 -30.81 -38.84
C ALA A 41 -21.33 -32.21 -38.48
N ASP A 42 -20.03 -32.34 -38.15
CA ASP A 42 -19.38 -33.64 -37.85
C ASP A 42 -19.81 -34.20 -36.48
N ASN A 43 -20.37 -33.37 -35.61
CA ASN A 43 -20.71 -33.74 -34.23
C ASN A 43 -22.21 -33.57 -33.88
N VAL A 44 -23.10 -33.56 -34.83
CA VAL A 44 -24.55 -33.53 -34.55
C VAL A 44 -24.95 -34.70 -33.65
N GLY A 45 -25.63 -34.41 -32.55
CA GLY A 45 -26.02 -35.37 -31.53
C GLY A 45 -24.92 -35.76 -30.52
N ARG A 46 -23.72 -35.17 -30.67
CA ARG A 46 -22.61 -35.37 -29.74
C ARG A 46 -22.33 -34.10 -28.92
N CYS A 47 -21.61 -34.28 -27.82
CA CYS A 47 -21.13 -33.14 -27.02
C CYS A 47 -19.87 -32.51 -27.62
N VAL A 48 -19.80 -31.18 -27.62
CA VAL A 48 -18.59 -30.44 -27.93
C VAL A 48 -18.15 -29.76 -26.63
N ALA A 49 -16.97 -30.14 -26.15
CA ALA A 49 -16.44 -29.59 -24.88
C ALA A 49 -15.86 -28.19 -25.08
N ILE A 50 -16.18 -27.31 -24.18
CA ILE A 50 -15.53 -26.01 -23.98
C ILE A 50 -14.47 -26.23 -22.93
N VAL A 51 -13.19 -26.09 -23.31
CA VAL A 51 -12.02 -26.35 -22.47
C VAL A 51 -11.30 -25.05 -22.19
N LEU A 52 -11.07 -24.77 -20.93
CA LEU A 52 -10.25 -23.64 -20.46
C LEU A 52 -9.12 -24.19 -19.58
N ASP A 53 -7.87 -23.83 -19.88
CA ASP A 53 -6.67 -24.26 -19.14
C ASP A 53 -6.58 -25.78 -18.89
N GLY A 54 -7.07 -26.58 -19.83
CA GLY A 54 -7.06 -28.05 -19.75
C GLY A 54 -8.25 -28.66 -19.01
N TYR A 55 -9.12 -27.85 -18.40
CA TYR A 55 -10.34 -28.32 -17.73
C TYR A 55 -11.57 -28.11 -18.59
N VAL A 56 -12.48 -29.08 -18.58
CA VAL A 56 -13.77 -29.00 -19.28
C VAL A 56 -14.71 -28.13 -18.46
N TYR A 57 -14.99 -26.91 -18.97
CA TYR A 57 -15.89 -25.97 -18.31
C TYR A 57 -17.37 -26.29 -18.58
N SER A 58 -17.69 -26.69 -19.83
CA SER A 58 -19.03 -27.10 -20.24
C SER A 58 -18.94 -28.03 -21.48
N ALA A 59 -19.93 -28.87 -21.67
CA ALA A 59 -19.97 -29.82 -22.79
C ALA A 59 -21.38 -29.88 -23.42
N PRO A 60 -21.85 -28.81 -24.09
CA PRO A 60 -23.17 -28.78 -24.70
C PRO A 60 -23.30 -29.79 -25.86
N VAL A 61 -24.51 -30.31 -26.06
CA VAL A 61 -24.85 -31.20 -27.18
C VAL A 61 -25.15 -30.38 -28.43
N VAL A 62 -24.53 -30.73 -29.55
CA VAL A 62 -24.82 -30.12 -30.87
C VAL A 62 -26.16 -30.63 -31.40
N ARG A 63 -27.14 -29.74 -31.49
CA ARG A 63 -28.50 -30.10 -31.99
C ARG A 63 -28.57 -30.13 -33.50
N GLN A 64 -27.85 -29.27 -34.20
CA GLN A 64 -27.81 -29.17 -35.65
C GLN A 64 -26.55 -28.47 -36.12
N LYS A 65 -26.23 -28.59 -37.43
CA LYS A 65 -25.16 -27.80 -38.07
C LYS A 65 -25.46 -26.30 -37.94
N ILE A 66 -24.45 -25.50 -37.58
CA ILE A 66 -24.56 -24.07 -37.41
C ILE A 66 -23.72 -23.36 -38.46
N GLU A 67 -24.36 -22.69 -39.40
CA GLU A 67 -23.68 -22.04 -40.54
C GLU A 67 -23.46 -20.54 -40.37
N GLY A 68 -24.15 -19.90 -39.44
CA GLY A 68 -24.27 -18.43 -39.37
C GLY A 68 -23.27 -17.73 -38.43
N GLY A 69 -22.33 -18.43 -37.78
CA GLY A 69 -21.34 -17.83 -36.89
C GLY A 69 -21.90 -17.27 -35.55
N ASN A 70 -23.22 -17.22 -35.40
CA ASN A 70 -23.88 -16.95 -34.17
C ASN A 70 -24.42 -18.25 -33.58
N SER A 71 -24.12 -18.47 -32.32
CA SER A 71 -24.54 -19.68 -31.60
C SER A 71 -25.06 -19.33 -30.22
N SER A 72 -26.03 -20.10 -29.73
CA SER A 72 -26.42 -20.05 -28.34
C SER A 72 -26.15 -21.37 -27.63
N ILE A 73 -25.63 -21.31 -26.46
CA ILE A 73 -25.40 -22.42 -25.54
C ILE A 73 -26.53 -22.37 -24.52
N SER A 74 -27.48 -23.30 -24.63
CA SER A 74 -28.61 -23.43 -23.72
C SER A 74 -28.39 -24.58 -22.75
N GLY A 75 -28.80 -24.41 -21.50
CA GLY A 75 -28.71 -25.39 -20.43
C GLY A 75 -29.41 -24.86 -19.20
N ASN A 76 -29.43 -25.62 -18.12
CA ASN A 76 -29.95 -25.16 -16.83
C ASN A 76 -28.94 -24.18 -16.12
N PHE A 77 -28.58 -23.13 -16.84
CA PHE A 77 -27.68 -22.13 -16.27
C PHE A 77 -28.45 -21.17 -15.36
N THR A 78 -27.87 -20.86 -14.22
CA THR A 78 -28.20 -19.64 -13.50
C THR A 78 -27.70 -18.42 -14.28
N ILE A 79 -28.23 -17.24 -14.01
CA ILE A 79 -27.78 -15.98 -14.66
C ILE A 79 -26.27 -15.78 -14.42
N GLN A 80 -25.80 -16.11 -13.22
CA GLN A 80 -24.39 -15.95 -12.86
C GLN A 80 -23.50 -16.94 -13.67
N GLU A 81 -23.87 -18.21 -13.76
CA GLU A 81 -23.13 -19.20 -14.57
C GLU A 81 -23.10 -18.85 -16.05
N ALA A 82 -24.20 -18.34 -16.60
CA ALA A 82 -24.25 -17.88 -17.99
C ALA A 82 -23.33 -16.68 -18.21
N LYS A 83 -23.28 -15.73 -17.26
CA LYS A 83 -22.39 -14.58 -17.30
C LYS A 83 -20.93 -14.99 -17.19
N ASP A 84 -20.60 -15.91 -16.30
CA ASP A 84 -19.24 -16.42 -16.12
C ASP A 84 -18.78 -17.17 -17.38
N LEU A 85 -19.60 -18.02 -17.97
CA LEU A 85 -19.31 -18.69 -19.23
C LEU A 85 -19.16 -17.69 -20.40
N ALA A 86 -19.99 -16.65 -20.46
CA ALA A 86 -19.86 -15.59 -21.46
C ALA A 86 -18.53 -14.85 -21.32
N ASN A 87 -18.13 -14.51 -20.10
CA ASN A 87 -16.84 -13.87 -19.84
C ASN A 87 -15.66 -14.76 -20.24
N VAL A 88 -15.71 -16.05 -19.93
CA VAL A 88 -14.69 -17.04 -20.33
C VAL A 88 -14.58 -17.10 -21.85
N LEU A 89 -15.69 -17.21 -22.56
CA LEU A 89 -15.71 -17.25 -24.02
C LEU A 89 -15.20 -15.95 -24.66
N LYS A 90 -15.56 -14.79 -24.07
CA LYS A 90 -15.14 -13.46 -24.53
C LYS A 90 -13.66 -13.18 -24.27
N SER A 91 -13.09 -13.72 -23.21
CA SER A 91 -11.66 -13.55 -22.91
C SER A 91 -10.76 -14.23 -23.96
N GLY A 92 -11.30 -15.19 -24.72
CA GLY A 92 -10.59 -15.86 -25.79
C GLY A 92 -9.35 -16.60 -25.29
N LYS A 93 -8.37 -16.78 -26.21
CA LYS A 93 -7.08 -17.36 -25.84
C LYS A 93 -6.19 -16.33 -25.14
N VAL A 94 -5.83 -16.58 -23.91
CA VAL A 94 -4.76 -15.82 -23.24
C VAL A 94 -3.45 -16.15 -23.95
N PRO A 95 -2.72 -15.15 -24.49
CA PRO A 95 -1.51 -15.38 -25.29
C PRO A 95 -0.37 -16.08 -24.53
N ALA A 96 -0.41 -16.02 -23.20
CA ALA A 96 0.53 -16.68 -22.30
C ALA A 96 -0.22 -17.25 -21.09
N PRO A 97 0.21 -18.39 -20.54
CA PRO A 97 -0.38 -18.93 -19.32
C PRO A 97 -0.17 -17.95 -18.18
N ALA A 98 -1.25 -17.63 -17.46
CA ALA A 98 -1.21 -16.81 -16.27
C ALA A 98 -1.17 -17.71 -15.03
N HIS A 99 -0.21 -17.46 -14.16
CA HIS A 99 -0.11 -18.13 -12.86
C HIS A 99 -0.34 -17.10 -11.76
N ILE A 100 -1.14 -17.46 -10.76
CA ILE A 100 -1.28 -16.64 -9.54
C ILE A 100 0.04 -16.71 -8.80
N ILE A 101 0.74 -15.59 -8.74
CA ILE A 101 2.03 -15.47 -8.03
C ILE A 101 1.85 -14.96 -6.59
N GLN A 102 0.72 -14.36 -6.30
CA GLN A 102 0.37 -13.88 -4.96
C GLN A 102 -1.15 -13.78 -4.84
N ASP A 103 -1.68 -14.35 -3.78
CA ASP A 103 -3.05 -14.17 -3.32
C ASP A 103 -3.02 -13.71 -1.86
N THR A 104 -3.84 -12.74 -1.50
CA THR A 104 -3.89 -12.20 -0.14
C THR A 104 -5.34 -11.98 0.26
N VAL A 105 -5.80 -12.76 1.21
CA VAL A 105 -7.13 -12.62 1.80
C VAL A 105 -6.99 -11.95 3.17
N VAL A 106 -7.63 -10.80 3.34
CA VAL A 106 -7.68 -10.10 4.63
C VAL A 106 -9.09 -10.23 5.20
N GLY A 107 -9.19 -10.83 6.37
CA GLY A 107 -10.47 -10.95 7.09
C GLY A 107 -11.04 -9.58 7.47
N PRO A 108 -12.39 -9.42 7.52
CA PRO A 108 -13.03 -8.14 7.85
C PRO A 108 -12.61 -7.58 9.22
N SER A 109 -12.38 -8.44 10.21
CA SER A 109 -11.94 -8.06 11.56
C SER A 109 -10.54 -7.45 11.56
N LEU A 110 -9.58 -8.10 10.91
CA LEU A 110 -8.20 -7.62 10.78
C LEU A 110 -8.13 -6.29 10.02
N GLY A 111 -8.92 -6.15 8.96
CA GLY A 111 -9.01 -4.91 8.21
C GLY A 111 -9.55 -3.75 9.04
N GLN A 112 -10.61 -3.99 9.82
CA GLN A 112 -11.24 -2.98 10.67
C GLN A 112 -10.33 -2.54 11.82
N GLU A 113 -9.65 -3.47 12.47
CA GLU A 113 -8.69 -3.18 13.54
C GLU A 113 -7.53 -2.32 13.03
N SER A 114 -6.95 -2.69 11.91
CA SER A 114 -5.87 -1.94 11.27
C SER A 114 -6.30 -0.53 10.85
N ILE A 115 -7.52 -0.37 10.35
CA ILE A 115 -8.09 0.94 10.03
C ILE A 115 -8.25 1.78 11.30
N ASN A 116 -8.80 1.20 12.37
CA ASN A 116 -9.00 1.91 13.64
C ASN A 116 -7.66 2.34 14.25
N ALA A 117 -6.66 1.44 14.30
CA ALA A 117 -5.32 1.74 14.78
C ALA A 117 -4.66 2.85 13.95
N GLY A 118 -4.77 2.79 12.62
CA GLY A 118 -4.29 3.83 11.70
C GLY A 118 -4.96 5.18 11.92
N MET A 119 -6.29 5.21 12.09
CA MET A 119 -7.04 6.44 12.34
C MET A 119 -6.73 7.06 13.72
N VAL A 120 -6.61 6.23 14.75
CA VAL A 120 -6.21 6.70 16.09
C VAL A 120 -4.80 7.30 16.05
N SER A 121 -3.84 6.62 15.42
CA SER A 121 -2.48 7.11 15.23
C SER A 121 -2.44 8.43 14.46
N PHE A 122 -3.24 8.55 13.40
CA PHE A 122 -3.38 9.79 12.63
C PHE A 122 -3.88 10.94 13.51
N VAL A 123 -4.97 10.74 14.27
CA VAL A 123 -5.54 11.77 15.13
C VAL A 123 -4.56 12.20 16.23
N ILE A 124 -3.89 11.24 16.87
CA ILE A 124 -2.89 11.53 17.90
C ILE A 124 -1.73 12.35 17.31
N ALA A 125 -1.16 11.92 16.19
CA ALA A 125 -0.07 12.63 15.53
C ALA A 125 -0.49 14.04 15.12
N PHE A 126 -1.68 14.19 14.54
CA PHE A 126 -2.25 15.48 14.16
C PHE A 126 -2.39 16.43 15.35
N LEU A 127 -3.01 15.97 16.43
CA LEU A 127 -3.19 16.77 17.65
C LEU A 127 -1.85 17.17 18.29
N LEU A 128 -0.87 16.27 18.32
CA LEU A 128 0.47 16.56 18.84
C LEU A 128 1.15 17.67 18.02
N VAL A 129 1.04 17.62 16.69
CA VAL A 129 1.60 18.63 15.79
C VAL A 129 0.93 19.99 16.00
N LEU A 130 -0.41 20.05 16.06
CA LEU A 130 -1.15 21.28 16.33
C LEU A 130 -0.75 21.89 17.69
N LEU A 131 -0.68 21.05 18.71
CA LEU A 131 -0.29 21.49 20.05
C LEU A 131 1.14 22.04 20.06
N TYR A 132 2.07 21.36 19.40
CA TYR A 132 3.46 21.80 19.27
C TYR A 132 3.54 23.19 18.59
N MET A 133 2.90 23.34 17.43
CA MET A 133 2.94 24.59 16.67
C MET A 133 2.30 25.76 17.43
N GLY A 134 1.11 25.56 17.97
CA GLY A 134 0.42 26.59 18.77
C GLY A 134 1.16 26.95 20.07
N ALA A 135 1.79 25.95 20.73
CA ALA A 135 2.57 26.16 21.94
C ALA A 135 3.88 26.89 21.65
N PHE A 136 4.59 26.53 20.58
CA PHE A 136 5.94 27.04 20.30
C PHE A 136 5.92 28.39 19.57
N TYR A 137 5.10 28.52 18.50
CA TYR A 137 5.06 29.68 17.60
C TYR A 137 3.93 30.67 17.89
N LYS A 138 3.11 30.43 18.91
CA LYS A 138 2.03 31.33 19.35
C LYS A 138 1.05 31.65 18.21
N THR A 139 0.88 32.93 17.82
CA THR A 139 -0.10 33.35 16.80
C THR A 139 0.26 32.83 15.41
N ALA A 140 1.55 32.82 15.07
CA ALA A 140 2.00 32.22 13.80
C ALA A 140 1.77 30.71 13.76
N GLY A 141 1.91 30.02 14.92
CA GLY A 141 1.59 28.59 15.04
C GLY A 141 0.15 28.29 14.67
N TRP A 142 -0.81 29.04 15.17
CA TRP A 142 -2.22 28.87 14.78
C TRP A 142 -2.48 29.07 13.29
N MET A 143 -1.69 29.92 12.61
CA MET A 143 -1.79 30.09 11.16
C MET A 143 -1.23 28.86 10.42
N ALA A 144 -0.13 28.29 10.91
CA ALA A 144 0.38 27.03 10.38
C ALA A 144 -0.59 25.88 10.62
N ASP A 145 -1.25 25.84 11.78
CA ASP A 145 -2.25 24.82 12.10
C ASP A 145 -3.46 24.89 11.14
N LEU A 146 -3.92 26.10 10.85
CA LEU A 146 -5.00 26.30 9.87
C LEU A 146 -4.55 25.90 8.45
N ALA A 147 -3.31 26.22 8.07
CA ALA A 147 -2.74 25.82 6.80
C ALA A 147 -2.56 24.30 6.72
N LEU A 148 -2.19 23.64 7.82
CA LEU A 148 -2.09 22.17 7.90
C LEU A 148 -3.46 21.50 7.76
N LEU A 149 -4.50 22.05 8.40
CA LEU A 149 -5.88 21.57 8.21
C LEU A 149 -6.29 21.65 6.74
N PHE A 150 -5.96 22.77 6.08
CA PHE A 150 -6.22 22.95 4.67
C PHE A 150 -5.43 21.99 3.79
N ASN A 151 -4.18 21.70 4.17
CA ASN A 151 -3.34 20.70 3.51
C ASN A 151 -3.94 19.30 3.56
N VAL A 152 -4.42 18.87 4.73
CA VAL A 152 -5.09 17.57 4.89
C VAL A 152 -6.34 17.51 4.02
N PHE A 153 -7.13 18.58 3.99
CA PHE A 153 -8.31 18.66 3.14
C PHE A 153 -7.95 18.57 1.64
N LEU A 154 -6.93 19.28 1.18
CA LEU A 154 -6.44 19.21 -0.20
C LEU A 154 -5.91 17.82 -0.54
N LEU A 155 -5.11 17.23 0.35
CA LEU A 155 -4.56 15.89 0.18
C LEU A 155 -5.68 14.86 -0.03
N MET A 156 -6.67 14.85 0.85
CA MET A 156 -7.82 13.94 0.75
C MET A 156 -8.62 14.20 -0.54
N GLY A 157 -8.85 15.46 -0.89
CA GLY A 157 -9.54 15.83 -2.13
C GLY A 157 -8.83 15.33 -3.39
N VAL A 158 -7.51 15.47 -3.44
CA VAL A 158 -6.69 14.99 -4.56
C VAL A 158 -6.70 13.46 -4.61
N LEU A 159 -6.52 12.75 -3.48
CA LEU A 159 -6.56 11.29 -3.44
C LEU A 159 -7.90 10.74 -3.95
N VAL A 160 -9.01 11.32 -3.51
CA VAL A 160 -10.36 10.92 -3.98
C VAL A 160 -10.54 11.22 -5.46
N SER A 161 -10.08 12.38 -5.94
CA SER A 161 -10.18 12.77 -7.35
C SER A 161 -9.45 11.84 -8.31
N PHE A 162 -8.29 11.31 -7.88
CA PHE A 162 -7.53 10.33 -8.65
C PHE A 162 -8.01 8.88 -8.47
N GLY A 163 -9.02 8.64 -7.64
CA GLY A 163 -9.50 7.29 -7.33
C GLY A 163 -8.42 6.43 -6.64
N ALA A 164 -7.50 7.06 -5.90
CA ALA A 164 -6.41 6.37 -5.23
C ALA A 164 -6.95 5.46 -4.12
N VAL A 165 -6.49 4.22 -4.08
CA VAL A 165 -6.84 3.27 -3.03
C VAL A 165 -6.02 3.57 -1.78
N LEU A 166 -6.71 3.84 -0.67
CA LEU A 166 -6.06 4.06 0.61
C LEU A 166 -5.64 2.71 1.23
N THR A 167 -4.33 2.50 1.31
CA THR A 167 -3.73 1.31 1.94
C THR A 167 -3.21 1.66 3.35
N LEU A 168 -2.94 0.65 4.20
CA LEU A 168 -2.34 0.89 5.53
C LEU A 168 -1.01 1.65 5.44
N PRO A 169 -0.04 1.26 4.59
CA PRO A 169 1.13 2.09 4.36
C PRO A 169 0.81 3.47 3.78
N GLY A 170 -0.29 3.60 3.02
CA GLY A 170 -0.78 4.89 2.55
C GLY A 170 -1.20 5.82 3.69
N ILE A 171 -1.87 5.30 4.73
CA ILE A 171 -2.17 6.06 5.96
C ILE A 171 -0.87 6.51 6.65
N ALA A 172 0.12 5.62 6.77
CA ALA A 172 1.43 5.98 7.30
C ALA A 172 2.11 7.09 6.47
N GLY A 173 1.97 7.06 5.14
CA GLY A 173 2.42 8.13 4.23
C GLY A 173 1.74 9.47 4.53
N ILE A 174 0.44 9.48 4.81
CA ILE A 174 -0.30 10.70 5.19
C ILE A 174 0.22 11.26 6.51
N VAL A 175 0.42 10.41 7.53
CA VAL A 175 0.97 10.83 8.83
C VAL A 175 2.38 11.42 8.67
N LEU A 176 3.21 10.79 7.86
CA LEU A 176 4.56 11.27 7.56
C LEU A 176 4.53 12.63 6.87
N THR A 177 3.69 12.80 5.86
CA THR A 177 3.60 14.06 5.11
C THR A 177 3.05 15.21 5.95
N MET A 178 2.19 14.96 6.94
CA MET A 178 1.78 15.98 7.91
C MET A 178 2.96 16.53 8.71
N GLY A 179 3.86 15.66 9.17
CA GLY A 179 5.09 16.10 9.86
C GLY A 179 5.97 16.96 8.96
N MET A 180 6.17 16.55 7.71
CA MET A 180 6.95 17.32 6.73
C MET A 180 6.28 18.64 6.31
N ALA A 181 4.95 18.70 6.32
CA ALA A 181 4.21 19.93 6.00
C ALA A 181 4.49 21.02 7.05
N VAL A 182 4.59 20.62 8.32
CA VAL A 182 4.91 21.54 9.43
C VAL A 182 6.36 21.97 9.38
N ASP A 183 7.29 21.10 8.99
CA ASP A 183 8.71 21.41 8.88
C ASP A 183 8.98 22.60 7.97
N SER A 184 8.30 22.68 6.82
CA SER A 184 8.37 23.83 5.93
C SER A 184 7.95 25.15 6.61
N ASN A 185 6.90 25.12 7.43
CA ASN A 185 6.45 26.29 8.19
C ASN A 185 7.46 26.67 9.28
N VAL A 186 8.06 25.69 9.95
CA VAL A 186 9.13 25.90 10.95
C VAL A 186 10.32 26.62 10.31
N ILE A 187 10.81 26.16 9.16
CA ILE A 187 11.92 26.79 8.44
C ILE A 187 11.59 28.27 8.11
N ILE A 188 10.39 28.54 7.61
CA ILE A 188 9.93 29.89 7.30
C ILE A 188 9.92 30.76 8.57
N TYR A 189 9.35 30.27 9.67
CA TYR A 189 9.21 31.03 10.90
C TYR A 189 10.55 31.31 11.58
N GLU A 190 11.44 30.34 11.59
CA GLU A 190 12.80 30.59 12.11
C GLU A 190 13.54 31.62 11.25
N ARG A 191 13.37 31.58 9.93
CA ARG A 191 13.96 32.60 9.06
C ARG A 191 13.37 33.98 9.29
N ILE A 192 12.05 34.10 9.48
CA ILE A 192 11.41 35.38 9.84
C ILE A 192 11.94 35.89 11.20
N LYS A 193 12.13 35.01 12.20
CA LYS A 193 12.71 35.34 13.49
C LYS A 193 14.14 35.87 13.37
N GLU A 194 14.96 35.27 12.50
CA GLU A 194 16.31 35.77 12.20
C GLU A 194 16.28 37.19 11.64
N GLU A 195 15.42 37.44 10.64
CA GLU A 195 15.28 38.78 10.03
C GLU A 195 14.75 39.82 11.01
N LEU A 196 13.82 39.45 11.90
CA LEU A 196 13.36 40.30 12.98
C LEU A 196 14.48 40.64 14.01
N ARG A 197 15.31 39.63 14.36
CA ARG A 197 16.48 39.85 15.23
C ARG A 197 17.53 40.74 14.59
N ALA A 198 17.64 40.71 13.26
CA ALA A 198 18.49 41.64 12.52
C ALA A 198 17.95 43.06 12.44
N GLY A 199 16.81 43.36 13.13
CA GLY A 199 16.23 44.70 13.22
C GLY A 199 15.34 45.14 12.08
N LYS A 200 14.96 44.24 11.19
CA LYS A 200 14.02 44.55 10.08
C LYS A 200 12.59 44.73 10.60
N GLY A 201 11.86 45.64 9.98
CA GLY A 201 10.43 45.79 10.24
C GLY A 201 9.63 44.55 9.87
N LEU A 202 8.51 44.28 10.56
CA LEU A 202 7.71 43.05 10.46
C LEU A 202 7.37 42.66 9.02
N SER A 203 6.88 43.58 8.20
CA SER A 203 6.47 43.32 6.82
C SER A 203 7.66 42.89 5.95
N LEU A 204 8.82 43.54 6.13
CA LEU A 204 10.04 43.21 5.41
C LEU A 204 10.61 41.85 5.86
N ALA A 205 10.62 41.65 7.19
CA ALA A 205 11.09 40.37 7.78
C ALA A 205 10.26 39.16 7.30
N ILE A 206 8.94 39.31 7.17
CA ILE A 206 8.07 38.29 6.59
C ILE A 206 8.45 38.04 5.12
N LYS A 207 8.53 39.09 4.31
CA LYS A 207 8.87 38.98 2.88
C LYS A 207 10.23 38.27 2.67
N ASP A 208 11.25 38.74 3.37
CA ASP A 208 12.62 38.21 3.25
C ASP A 208 12.72 36.79 3.84
N GLY A 209 12.01 36.52 4.95
CA GLY A 209 11.95 35.18 5.58
C GLY A 209 11.39 34.13 4.62
N PHE A 210 10.27 34.40 3.96
CA PHE A 210 9.73 33.52 2.93
C PHE A 210 10.68 33.34 1.75
N SER A 211 11.25 34.45 1.24
CA SER A 211 12.16 34.42 0.09
C SER A 211 13.42 33.59 0.39
N ASN A 212 14.01 33.77 1.59
CA ASN A 212 15.23 33.07 1.97
C ASN A 212 15.00 31.60 2.36
N ALA A 213 13.79 31.27 2.84
CA ALA A 213 13.42 29.89 3.16
C ALA A 213 13.08 29.05 1.92
N TYR A 214 12.63 29.69 0.83
CA TYR A 214 12.07 29.04 -0.36
C TYR A 214 13.01 27.99 -0.97
N SER A 215 14.28 28.34 -1.21
CA SER A 215 15.27 27.40 -1.79
C SER A 215 15.46 26.16 -0.90
N ALA A 216 15.64 26.37 0.41
CA ALA A 216 15.86 25.25 1.34
C ALA A 216 14.65 24.29 1.39
N ILE A 217 13.43 24.84 1.35
CA ILE A 217 12.19 24.04 1.34
C ILE A 217 12.07 23.25 0.04
N ILE A 218 12.26 23.88 -1.12
CA ILE A 218 12.17 23.20 -2.42
C ILE A 218 13.24 22.10 -2.53
N ASP A 219 14.49 22.41 -2.17
CA ASP A 219 15.60 21.46 -2.26
C ASP A 219 15.35 20.23 -1.35
N GLY A 220 14.89 20.46 -0.13
CA GLY A 220 14.55 19.38 0.81
C GLY A 220 13.38 18.51 0.32
N GLN A 221 12.35 19.12 -0.21
CA GLN A 221 11.17 18.39 -0.71
C GLN A 221 11.44 17.67 -2.04
N LEU A 222 12.30 18.25 -2.91
CA LEU A 222 12.67 17.63 -4.19
C LEU A 222 13.34 16.28 -3.99
N THR A 223 14.25 16.16 -3.03
CA THR A 223 14.91 14.88 -2.72
C THR A 223 13.90 13.82 -2.28
N THR A 224 12.91 14.21 -1.49
CA THR A 224 11.86 13.30 -1.02
C THR A 224 10.89 12.92 -2.14
N ILE A 225 10.55 13.86 -3.04
CA ILE A 225 9.75 13.57 -4.25
C ILE A 225 10.46 12.56 -5.15
N ILE A 226 11.77 12.73 -5.39
CA ILE A 226 12.56 11.78 -6.19
C ILE A 226 12.48 10.38 -5.56
N THR A 227 12.67 10.28 -4.26
CA THR A 227 12.53 9.00 -3.53
C THR A 227 11.11 8.43 -3.70
N GLY A 228 10.08 9.27 -3.56
CA GLY A 228 8.69 8.88 -3.78
C GLY A 228 8.44 8.35 -5.19
N ILE A 229 8.98 9.01 -6.23
CA ILE A 229 8.86 8.56 -7.62
C ILE A 229 9.53 7.20 -7.83
N VAL A 230 10.73 6.99 -7.27
CA VAL A 230 11.41 5.70 -7.34
C VAL A 230 10.56 4.61 -6.68
N LEU A 231 10.01 4.87 -5.49
CA LEU A 231 9.13 3.92 -4.81
C LEU A 231 7.82 3.68 -5.57
N PHE A 232 7.30 4.67 -6.28
CA PHE A 232 6.09 4.53 -7.10
C PHE A 232 6.34 3.68 -8.36
N VAL A 233 7.49 3.87 -9.02
CA VAL A 233 7.82 3.16 -10.28
C VAL A 233 8.24 1.72 -10.02
N PHE A 234 9.04 1.48 -8.99
CA PHE A 234 9.59 0.15 -8.69
C PHE A 234 8.83 -0.59 -7.59
N GLY A 235 8.00 0.11 -6.81
CA GLY A 235 7.19 -0.49 -5.75
C GLY A 235 5.97 -1.22 -6.29
N ASN A 236 5.56 -2.27 -5.59
CA ASN A 236 4.36 -3.03 -5.89
C ASN A 236 3.38 -2.95 -4.72
N GLY A 237 2.08 -3.01 -5.03
CA GLY A 237 1.00 -3.11 -4.03
C GLY A 237 1.08 -2.07 -2.91
N PRO A 238 1.33 -2.48 -1.66
CA PRO A 238 1.36 -1.58 -0.50
C PRO A 238 2.40 -0.46 -0.58
N VAL A 239 3.58 -0.74 -1.18
CA VAL A 239 4.66 0.24 -1.34
C VAL A 239 4.27 1.33 -2.33
N GLN A 240 3.60 0.96 -3.42
CA GLN A 240 3.09 1.92 -4.40
C GLN A 240 2.01 2.82 -3.80
N GLY A 241 1.10 2.26 -2.96
CA GLY A 241 0.10 3.04 -2.23
C GLY A 241 0.74 4.08 -1.28
N PHE A 242 1.78 3.69 -0.53
CA PHE A 242 2.57 4.61 0.28
C PHE A 242 3.22 5.72 -0.55
N ALA A 243 3.88 5.35 -1.66
CA ALA A 243 4.55 6.30 -2.54
C ALA A 243 3.58 7.32 -3.14
N THR A 244 2.37 6.88 -3.52
CA THR A 244 1.31 7.74 -4.06
C THR A 244 0.91 8.81 -3.03
N THR A 245 0.60 8.41 -1.80
CA THR A 245 0.23 9.34 -0.73
C THR A 245 1.36 10.27 -0.36
N LEU A 246 2.61 9.77 -0.37
CA LEU A 246 3.81 10.57 -0.11
C LEU A 246 4.00 11.68 -1.15
N ILE A 247 3.96 11.36 -2.45
CA ILE A 247 4.14 12.34 -3.52
C ILE A 247 3.05 13.40 -3.48
N ILE A 248 1.78 12.98 -3.42
CA ILE A 248 0.65 13.90 -3.36
C ILE A 248 0.73 14.77 -2.10
N GLY A 249 1.06 14.17 -0.95
CA GLY A 249 1.21 14.87 0.32
C GLY A 249 2.30 15.93 0.30
N ILE A 250 3.44 15.66 -0.33
CA ILE A 250 4.52 16.65 -0.48
C ILE A 250 4.07 17.81 -1.39
N LEU A 251 3.44 17.52 -2.51
CA LEU A 251 2.97 18.58 -3.43
C LEU A 251 1.91 19.48 -2.77
N THR A 252 0.94 18.88 -2.07
CA THR A 252 -0.08 19.66 -1.34
C THR A 252 0.52 20.43 -0.15
N SER A 253 1.53 19.85 0.53
CA SER A 253 2.21 20.53 1.64
C SER A 253 3.05 21.72 1.17
N LEU A 254 3.75 21.61 0.03
CA LEU A 254 4.45 22.73 -0.57
C LEU A 254 3.49 23.88 -0.91
N PHE A 255 2.38 23.54 -1.54
CA PHE A 255 1.35 24.55 -1.85
C PHE A 255 0.81 25.22 -0.57
N SER A 256 0.47 24.41 0.43
CA SER A 256 -0.09 24.91 1.68
C SER A 256 0.91 25.76 2.47
N SER A 257 2.16 25.30 2.63
CA SER A 257 3.16 26.03 3.41
C SER A 257 3.63 27.33 2.74
N ILE A 258 3.76 27.35 1.41
CA ILE A 258 4.25 28.52 0.70
C ILE A 258 3.14 29.54 0.43
N PHE A 259 1.97 29.08 -0.06
CA PHE A 259 0.89 29.99 -0.46
C PHE A 259 -0.11 30.23 0.66
N ILE A 260 -0.69 29.17 1.24
CA ILE A 260 -1.76 29.32 2.23
C ILE A 260 -1.22 29.96 3.53
N THR A 261 -0.09 29.47 4.04
CA THR A 261 0.51 30.03 5.25
C THR A 261 0.87 31.51 5.07
N ARG A 262 1.45 31.87 3.92
CA ARG A 262 1.79 33.25 3.60
C ARG A 262 0.55 34.15 3.56
N LEU A 263 -0.49 33.69 2.86
CA LEU A 263 -1.76 34.43 2.74
C LEU A 263 -2.40 34.66 4.12
N LEU A 264 -2.41 33.65 4.98
CA LEU A 264 -2.94 33.75 6.34
C LEU A 264 -2.14 34.72 7.20
N ILE A 265 -0.81 34.68 7.12
CA ILE A 265 0.08 35.59 7.86
C ILE A 265 -0.13 37.04 7.38
N GLU A 266 -0.11 37.27 6.05
CA GLU A 266 -0.32 38.60 5.47
C GLU A 266 -1.71 39.16 5.83
N ALA A 267 -2.76 38.32 5.79
CA ALA A 267 -4.12 38.71 6.20
C ALA A 267 -4.21 39.13 7.67
N ILE A 268 -3.54 38.41 8.57
CA ILE A 268 -3.51 38.76 10.01
C ILE A 268 -2.74 40.05 10.23
N VAL A 269 -1.57 40.20 9.58
CA VAL A 269 -0.78 41.42 9.69
C VAL A 269 -1.53 42.64 9.14
N ALA A 270 -2.24 42.50 8.02
CA ALA A 270 -3.09 43.55 7.47
C ALA A 270 -4.24 43.95 8.40
N LYS A 271 -4.83 42.99 9.10
CA LYS A 271 -5.99 43.22 9.98
C LYS A 271 -5.60 43.75 11.37
N PHE A 272 -4.55 43.21 11.98
CA PHE A 272 -4.19 43.46 13.37
C PHE A 272 -2.87 44.23 13.52
N GLY A 273 -2.11 44.44 12.45
CA GLY A 273 -0.83 45.15 12.47
C GLY A 273 0.34 44.40 13.14
N HIS A 274 0.09 43.26 13.76
CA HIS A 274 1.11 42.49 14.44
C HIS A 274 0.84 41.00 14.42
N ILE A 275 1.91 40.20 14.45
CA ILE A 275 1.89 38.74 14.62
C ILE A 275 3.10 38.33 15.45
N SER A 276 2.96 37.28 16.26
CA SER A 276 4.03 36.79 17.12
C SER A 276 4.47 35.41 16.64
N PHE A 277 5.79 35.23 16.42
CA PHE A 277 6.42 33.98 15.95
C PHE A 277 7.09 33.21 17.09
N SER A 278 6.99 33.66 18.32
CA SER A 278 7.57 32.99 19.49
C SER A 278 6.81 33.30 20.76
N ARG A 279 6.99 32.46 21.77
CA ARG A 279 6.64 32.77 23.18
C ARG A 279 7.91 33.14 23.94
N LYS A 280 7.78 33.78 25.09
CA LYS A 280 8.91 34.19 25.94
C LYS A 280 9.86 33.03 26.27
N TRP A 281 9.34 31.79 26.42
CA TRP A 281 10.15 30.62 26.70
C TRP A 281 10.77 30.01 25.44
N SER A 282 10.11 30.09 24.27
CA SER A 282 10.60 29.51 22.99
C SER A 282 11.52 30.48 22.25
N GLU A 283 11.53 31.75 22.56
CA GLU A 283 12.30 32.78 21.88
C GLU A 283 13.82 32.57 21.97
N ASN A 284 14.30 32.11 23.13
CA ASN A 284 15.73 31.96 23.42
C ASN A 284 16.11 30.52 23.76
N TRP A 285 15.28 29.54 23.50
CA TRP A 285 15.47 28.17 23.99
C TRP A 285 16.84 27.57 23.62
N LEU A 286 17.37 27.84 22.43
CA LEU A 286 18.67 27.29 21.99
C LEU A 286 19.79 28.37 21.88
N ASN A 287 19.50 29.64 22.12
CA ASN A 287 20.48 30.73 21.91
C ASN A 287 21.63 30.71 22.93
N ASN A 288 21.45 30.14 24.11
CA ASN A 288 22.44 30.11 25.18
C ASN A 288 23.27 28.81 25.22
N ILE A 289 23.17 27.95 24.22
CA ILE A 289 23.95 26.72 24.15
C ILE A 289 25.30 27.02 23.50
N HIS A 290 26.33 27.22 24.33
CA HIS A 290 27.71 27.38 23.90
C HIS A 290 28.45 26.05 23.93
N PHE A 291 28.00 25.07 23.17
CA PHE A 291 28.70 23.80 23.06
C PHE A 291 29.72 23.85 21.91
N ASP A 292 30.99 23.67 22.25
CA ASP A 292 32.06 23.64 21.25
C ASP A 292 32.06 22.30 20.48
N PHE A 293 31.22 22.21 19.47
CA PHE A 293 31.11 21.03 18.60
C PHE A 293 32.40 20.80 17.83
N VAL A 294 33.06 21.87 17.34
CA VAL A 294 34.24 21.76 16.49
C VAL A 294 35.46 21.36 17.31
N GLY A 295 35.65 21.92 18.50
CA GLY A 295 36.74 21.54 19.38
C GLY A 295 36.64 20.10 19.88
N LYS A 296 35.40 19.63 20.11
CA LYS A 296 35.14 18.26 20.59
C LYS A 296 35.00 17.20 19.48
N ARG A 297 35.26 17.53 18.20
CA ARG A 297 35.14 16.62 17.06
C ARG A 297 35.87 15.27 17.23
N LYS A 298 36.97 15.23 17.96
CA LYS A 298 37.72 13.99 18.24
C LYS A 298 36.91 12.96 18.99
N TYR A 299 36.09 13.39 19.96
CA TYR A 299 35.17 12.50 20.68
C TYR A 299 34.06 11.98 19.78
N SER A 300 33.51 12.86 18.92
CA SER A 300 32.51 12.45 17.93
C SER A 300 33.08 11.40 16.94
N TYR A 301 34.31 11.59 16.45
CA TYR A 301 34.95 10.60 15.58
C TYR A 301 35.21 9.27 16.29
N ALA A 302 35.64 9.31 17.55
CA ALA A 302 35.85 8.09 18.33
C ALA A 302 34.54 7.32 18.53
N ILE A 303 33.48 8.01 18.96
CA ILE A 303 32.15 7.39 19.18
C ILE A 303 31.61 6.83 17.87
N SER A 304 31.55 7.65 16.82
CA SER A 304 31.03 7.22 15.51
C SER A 304 31.85 6.07 14.90
N GLY A 305 33.18 6.16 15.00
CA GLY A 305 34.07 5.10 14.54
C GLY A 305 33.85 3.79 15.27
N THR A 306 33.70 3.85 16.60
CA THR A 306 33.38 2.65 17.40
C THR A 306 32.04 2.04 17.02
N VAL A 307 30.99 2.86 16.87
CA VAL A 307 29.65 2.39 16.47
C VAL A 307 29.71 1.74 15.08
N ILE A 308 30.41 2.37 14.11
CA ILE A 308 30.56 1.82 12.76
C ILE A 308 31.28 0.46 12.79
N VAL A 309 32.42 0.37 13.52
CA VAL A 309 33.17 -0.87 13.66
C VAL A 309 32.32 -1.97 14.31
N LEU A 310 31.62 -1.66 15.39
CA LEU A 310 30.72 -2.60 16.07
C LEU A 310 29.59 -3.05 15.13
N SER A 311 29.03 -2.16 14.31
CA SER A 311 28.01 -2.49 13.34
C SER A 311 28.51 -3.44 12.26
N PHE A 312 29.73 -3.23 11.73
CA PHE A 312 30.34 -4.15 10.78
C PHE A 312 30.67 -5.52 11.40
N ILE A 313 31.16 -5.53 12.64
CA ILE A 313 31.41 -6.79 13.37
C ILE A 313 30.09 -7.53 13.60
N SER A 314 29.04 -6.84 14.06
CA SER A 314 27.73 -7.41 14.26
C SER A 314 27.15 -7.98 12.96
N PHE A 315 27.27 -7.25 11.87
CA PHE A 315 26.83 -7.71 10.56
C PHE A 315 27.60 -8.97 10.08
N ALA A 316 28.91 -9.01 10.31
CA ALA A 316 29.75 -10.14 9.92
C ALA A 316 29.51 -11.39 10.79
N VAL A 317 29.20 -11.21 12.08
CA VAL A 317 28.99 -12.32 13.03
C VAL A 317 27.55 -12.85 13.00
N PHE A 318 26.57 -11.96 13.00
CA PHE A 318 25.16 -12.33 13.08
C PHE A 318 24.45 -12.36 11.71
N GLY A 319 25.07 -11.76 10.67
CA GLY A 319 24.46 -11.63 9.36
C GLY A 319 23.22 -10.71 9.36
N LEU A 320 22.41 -10.86 8.32
CA LEU A 320 21.14 -10.14 8.17
C LEU A 320 20.00 -11.16 8.09
N ASN A 321 19.08 -11.11 9.04
CA ASN A 321 17.84 -11.87 8.95
C ASN A 321 16.96 -11.26 7.86
N ARG A 322 16.72 -12.02 6.80
CA ARG A 322 15.91 -11.60 5.66
C ARG A 322 14.48 -12.09 5.87
N GLY A 323 13.51 -11.22 5.61
CA GLY A 323 12.11 -11.62 5.58
C GLY A 323 11.79 -12.54 4.41
N VAL A 324 10.63 -13.18 4.46
CA VAL A 324 10.14 -14.12 3.43
C VAL A 324 10.08 -13.54 2.02
N GLU A 325 9.97 -12.22 1.90
CA GLU A 325 10.00 -11.49 0.62
C GLU A 325 11.33 -11.65 -0.12
N PHE A 326 12.43 -11.97 0.60
CA PHE A 326 13.76 -12.17 0.05
C PHE A 326 14.21 -13.64 0.03
N THR A 327 13.68 -14.46 0.93
CA THR A 327 14.11 -15.86 1.09
C THR A 327 13.11 -16.85 0.53
N GLY A 328 11.89 -16.41 0.22
CA GLY A 328 10.75 -17.26 -0.01
C GLY A 328 10.21 -17.83 1.31
N GLY A 329 8.95 -18.20 1.33
CA GLY A 329 8.30 -18.76 2.51
C GLY A 329 6.81 -18.45 2.54
N ARG A 330 6.13 -19.05 3.51
CA ARG A 330 4.71 -18.85 3.78
C ARG A 330 4.56 -18.03 5.06
N SER A 331 3.65 -17.06 5.07
CA SER A 331 3.36 -16.22 6.22
C SER A 331 1.91 -16.40 6.64
N TYR A 332 1.70 -16.74 7.89
CA TYR A 332 0.40 -16.91 8.51
C TYR A 332 0.23 -15.87 9.63
N VAL A 333 -0.97 -15.30 9.74
CA VAL A 333 -1.35 -14.49 10.89
C VAL A 333 -2.42 -15.27 11.65
N VAL A 334 -2.09 -15.68 12.87
CA VAL A 334 -2.97 -16.43 13.74
C VAL A 334 -3.54 -15.47 14.77
N LEU A 335 -4.87 -15.46 14.89
CA LEU A 335 -5.61 -14.71 15.89
C LEU A 335 -6.02 -15.67 17.02
N PHE A 336 -5.71 -15.30 18.25
CA PHE A 336 -6.08 -16.02 19.47
C PHE A 336 -7.23 -15.31 20.19
N ASP A 337 -8.07 -16.06 20.90
CA ASP A 337 -9.19 -15.51 21.67
C ASP A 337 -8.74 -14.65 22.87
N GLN A 338 -7.48 -14.78 23.28
CA GLN A 338 -6.88 -14.06 24.40
C GLN A 338 -5.44 -13.64 24.05
N PRO A 339 -4.92 -12.57 24.65
CA PRO A 339 -3.52 -12.20 24.50
C PRO A 339 -2.57 -13.35 24.85
N VAL A 340 -1.65 -13.67 23.96
CA VAL A 340 -0.68 -14.76 24.11
C VAL A 340 0.75 -14.21 24.06
N SER A 341 1.66 -14.85 24.79
CA SER A 341 3.06 -14.49 24.67
C SER A 341 3.70 -15.19 23.46
N VAL A 342 4.52 -14.45 22.72
CA VAL A 342 5.26 -14.98 21.55
C VAL A 342 6.10 -16.20 21.94
N GLU A 343 6.67 -16.22 23.16
CA GLU A 343 7.42 -17.35 23.69
C GLU A 343 6.59 -18.63 23.81
N GLN A 344 5.35 -18.52 24.29
CA GLN A 344 4.44 -19.67 24.40
C GLN A 344 4.08 -20.24 23.04
N VAL A 345 3.70 -19.37 22.10
CA VAL A 345 3.39 -19.78 20.72
C VAL A 345 4.63 -20.39 20.06
N ARG A 346 5.81 -19.79 20.27
CA ARG A 346 7.06 -20.29 19.75
C ARG A 346 7.35 -21.71 20.24
N ALA A 347 7.25 -21.94 21.54
CA ALA A 347 7.52 -23.25 22.12
C ALA A 347 6.59 -24.35 21.57
N SER A 348 5.29 -24.02 21.38
CA SER A 348 4.33 -24.98 20.83
C SER A 348 4.59 -25.27 19.36
N VAL A 349 4.81 -24.23 18.56
CA VAL A 349 5.02 -24.37 17.11
C VAL A 349 6.39 -24.97 16.78
N GLU A 350 7.45 -24.60 17.49
CA GLU A 350 8.79 -25.18 17.31
C GLU A 350 8.80 -26.69 17.61
N ASP A 351 8.06 -27.14 18.62
CA ASP A 351 7.97 -28.58 18.95
C ASP A 351 7.27 -29.39 17.85
N GLN A 352 6.21 -28.85 17.27
CA GLN A 352 5.50 -29.42 16.11
C GLN A 352 6.40 -29.53 14.88
N PHE A 353 7.04 -28.43 14.53
CA PHE A 353 7.91 -28.38 13.34
C PHE A 353 9.23 -29.14 13.52
N ALA A 354 9.78 -29.23 14.74
CA ALA A 354 10.96 -30.04 15.04
C ALA A 354 10.72 -31.56 14.84
N GLN A 355 9.50 -32.03 15.06
CA GLN A 355 9.15 -33.42 14.75
C GLN A 355 9.23 -33.69 13.24
N ILE A 356 8.86 -32.74 12.42
CA ILE A 356 8.92 -32.85 10.95
C ILE A 356 10.35 -32.69 10.44
N GLU A 357 11.12 -31.73 10.97
CA GLU A 357 12.52 -31.55 10.61
C GLU A 357 13.35 -32.81 10.85
N ASN A 358 13.10 -33.50 11.95
CA ASN A 358 13.73 -34.78 12.28
C ASN A 358 13.27 -35.95 11.40
N ALA A 359 12.04 -35.91 10.85
CA ALA A 359 11.50 -36.95 10.01
C ALA A 359 11.92 -36.83 8.55
N ASP A 360 11.95 -35.61 8.01
CA ASP A 360 12.13 -35.33 6.57
C ASP A 360 13.47 -34.69 6.22
N ASN A 361 14.38 -34.43 7.17
CA ASN A 361 15.60 -33.62 6.98
C ASN A 361 15.30 -32.26 6.29
N ALA A 362 14.13 -31.71 6.48
CA ALA A 362 13.69 -30.46 5.88
C ALA A 362 14.25 -29.28 6.68
N ASN A 363 14.80 -28.29 5.95
CA ASN A 363 15.23 -27.05 6.58
C ASN A 363 14.00 -26.20 6.92
N VAL A 364 13.52 -26.31 8.16
CA VAL A 364 12.35 -25.58 8.65
C VAL A 364 12.81 -24.30 9.34
N SER A 365 12.96 -23.22 8.56
CA SER A 365 13.15 -21.91 9.16
C SER A 365 11.81 -21.41 9.69
N LEU A 366 11.75 -21.11 10.98
CA LEU A 366 10.54 -20.61 11.65
C LEU A 366 10.81 -19.24 12.26
N GLU A 367 10.02 -18.24 11.87
CA GLU A 367 10.06 -16.93 12.46
C GLU A 367 8.70 -16.58 13.05
N ILE A 368 8.65 -16.34 14.36
CA ILE A 368 7.43 -16.05 15.09
C ILE A 368 7.56 -14.67 15.73
N LYS A 369 6.65 -13.77 15.37
CA LYS A 369 6.61 -12.39 15.86
C LYS A 369 5.20 -11.98 16.24
N GLN A 370 5.11 -11.14 17.26
CA GLN A 370 3.85 -10.50 17.60
C GLN A 370 3.38 -9.62 16.44
N TYR A 371 2.09 -9.69 16.13
CA TYR A 371 1.42 -8.91 15.11
C TYR A 371 0.24 -8.16 15.75
N GLY A 372 -0.03 -6.92 15.32
CA GLY A 372 -1.06 -6.10 15.98
C GLY A 372 -0.63 -5.49 17.32
N GLY A 373 -1.54 -4.72 17.92
CA GLY A 373 -1.29 -3.96 19.15
C GLY A 373 -1.81 -4.62 20.43
N ASP A 374 -2.81 -5.51 20.32
CA ASP A 374 -3.56 -6.04 21.47
C ASP A 374 -2.96 -7.32 22.05
N GLY A 375 -1.92 -7.86 21.43
CA GLY A 375 -1.19 -9.04 21.91
C GLY A 375 -1.88 -10.39 21.65
N ASP A 376 -2.96 -10.39 20.90
CA ASP A 376 -3.76 -11.56 20.55
C ASP A 376 -3.45 -12.13 19.16
N GLN A 377 -2.55 -11.46 18.40
CA GLN A 377 -2.16 -11.86 17.06
C GLN A 377 -0.68 -12.18 16.98
N VAL A 378 -0.37 -13.28 16.31
CA VAL A 378 1.01 -13.73 16.09
C VAL A 378 1.20 -14.02 14.61
N ARG A 379 2.26 -13.46 14.02
CA ARG A 379 2.71 -13.80 12.66
C ARG A 379 3.70 -14.95 12.74
N ILE A 380 3.40 -16.03 12.06
CA ILE A 380 4.25 -17.20 11.92
C ILE A 380 4.69 -17.29 10.47
N VAL A 381 5.99 -17.35 10.27
CA VAL A 381 6.63 -17.42 8.94
C VAL A 381 7.44 -18.71 8.90
N THR A 382 7.22 -19.52 7.85
CA THR A 382 7.93 -20.79 7.67
C THR A 382 8.38 -20.97 6.23
N GLN A 383 9.51 -21.64 6.03
CA GLN A 383 9.99 -22.08 4.73
C GLN A 383 9.55 -23.53 4.40
N TYR A 384 8.80 -24.17 5.30
CA TYR A 384 8.32 -25.52 5.05
C TYR A 384 7.39 -25.58 3.85
N LYS A 385 7.69 -26.46 2.89
CA LYS A 385 6.93 -26.64 1.62
C LYS A 385 6.55 -25.33 0.92
N TYR A 386 7.45 -24.32 0.92
CA TYR A 386 7.14 -23.01 0.34
C TYR A 386 7.04 -23.03 -1.18
N ASP A 387 7.67 -24.00 -1.83
CA ASP A 387 7.68 -24.24 -3.29
C ASP A 387 6.53 -25.16 -3.76
N ASP A 388 5.81 -25.78 -2.83
CA ASP A 388 4.65 -26.63 -3.11
C ASP A 388 3.35 -25.84 -2.96
N ALA A 389 2.76 -25.40 -4.06
CA ALA A 389 1.52 -24.62 -4.08
C ALA A 389 0.24 -25.49 -4.00
N SER A 390 0.35 -26.78 -3.69
CA SER A 390 -0.81 -27.67 -3.58
C SER A 390 -1.70 -27.33 -2.38
N ASP A 391 -2.99 -27.62 -2.52
CA ASP A 391 -3.94 -27.48 -1.39
C ASP A 391 -3.59 -28.43 -0.25
N GLU A 392 -3.03 -29.62 -0.58
CA GLU A 392 -2.58 -30.61 0.39
C GLU A 392 -1.47 -30.07 1.30
N ALA A 393 -0.47 -29.38 0.73
CA ALA A 393 0.60 -28.74 1.51
C ALA A 393 0.06 -27.60 2.39
N THR A 394 -0.94 -26.86 1.90
CA THR A 394 -1.58 -25.79 2.66
C THR A 394 -2.39 -26.34 3.83
N ASP A 395 -3.17 -27.41 3.61
CA ASP A 395 -3.96 -28.06 4.65
C ASP A 395 -3.08 -28.73 5.72
N GLU A 396 -1.95 -29.29 5.33
CA GLU A 396 -0.99 -29.87 6.27
C GLU A 396 -0.39 -28.80 7.19
N ILE A 397 0.05 -27.67 6.63
CA ILE A 397 0.59 -26.56 7.43
C ILE A 397 -0.49 -25.97 8.35
N ASN A 398 -1.72 -25.82 7.84
CA ASN A 398 -2.83 -25.35 8.67
C ASN A 398 -3.08 -26.28 9.88
N ARG A 399 -3.04 -27.60 9.69
CA ARG A 399 -3.16 -28.56 10.82
C ARG A 399 -2.05 -28.39 11.85
N LEU A 400 -0.81 -28.20 11.40
CA LEU A 400 0.33 -27.98 12.28
C LEU A 400 0.26 -26.67 13.08
N LEU A 401 -0.50 -25.70 12.60
CA LEU A 401 -0.69 -24.41 13.26
C LEU A 401 -1.93 -24.38 14.16
N TYR A 402 -2.91 -25.29 13.95
CA TYR A 402 -4.14 -25.35 14.73
C TYR A 402 -4.11 -26.42 15.85
N ASP A 403 -3.28 -27.45 15.77
CA ASP A 403 -3.07 -28.48 16.78
C ASP A 403 -2.01 -28.06 17.82
#